data_0c788e64014b57d6c00f87ee8cc0ecd4
#
_entry.id   0c788e64014b57d6c00f87ee8cc0ecd4
#
_cell.length_a   1.000
_cell.length_b   1.000
_cell.length_c   1.000
_cell.angle_alpha   90.00
_cell.angle_beta   90.00
_cell.angle_gamma   90.00
#
_symmetry.space_group_name_H-M   'P 1'
#
loop_
_entity.id
_entity.type
_entity.pdbx_description
1 polymer ?
#
loop_
_entity_poly.entity_id
_entity_poly.type
_entity_poly.pdbx_seq_one_letter_code
_entity_poly.pdbx_strand_id
1 'polypeptide(L)'
;SGRYPLVEGLTGVLFVLVYTQYDLITDGLIYPAVVCLFIAGIIVIGFEDFDTQEMSVCVLVYLGIEAFLTRVLSVLLPTAFRGNDVPLVDGIIGLFAVSVPLLLIGFVFTPLIYILFISEDHKTVRKLKKRLAKEKLSEKEAEKLTKLLNETLEKIKEKGPVYGFGMGDVIFMAAGGLMFGWKAAVVALFIAIIIGAVAAVIIKIKNKDKEDADNAFAFGPCLAVGLVCASFFGTELFDMYWTAMTVPHVI
;
A
#
# COMPACT_ATOMS: atom_id res chain seq x y z
N SER A 1 12.44 26.38 3.20
CA SER A 1 12.51 25.10 2.48
C SER A 1 11.56 25.16 1.28
N GLY A 2 12.02 24.82 0.07
CA GLY A 2 11.16 24.86 -1.15
C GLY A 2 10.03 23.85 -1.15
N ARG A 3 9.91 23.01 -0.11
CA ARG A 3 8.83 22.02 0.04
C ARG A 3 7.50 22.64 0.41
N TYR A 4 7.49 23.68 1.26
CA TYR A 4 6.23 24.34 1.67
C TYR A 4 5.42 24.87 0.50
N PRO A 5 5.99 25.68 -0.42
CA PRO A 5 5.27 26.16 -1.58
C PRO A 5 4.76 25.04 -2.49
N LEU A 6 5.52 23.93 -2.58
CA LEU A 6 5.12 22.76 -3.38
C LEU A 6 3.89 22.06 -2.78
N VAL A 7 3.89 21.80 -1.47
CA VAL A 7 2.76 21.16 -0.77
C VAL A 7 1.53 22.08 -0.84
N GLU A 8 1.68 23.36 -0.56
CA GLU A 8 0.59 24.34 -0.63
C GLU A 8 0.01 24.43 -2.06
N GLY A 9 0.87 24.53 -3.07
CA GLY A 9 0.46 24.58 -4.46
C GLY A 9 -0.24 23.30 -4.90
N LEU A 10 0.30 22.13 -4.56
CA LEU A 10 -0.30 20.84 -4.85
C LEU A 10 -1.69 20.70 -4.20
N THR A 11 -1.79 21.03 -2.91
CA THR A 11 -3.05 20.98 -2.16
C THR A 11 -4.09 21.91 -2.78
N GLY A 12 -3.69 23.14 -3.11
CA GLY A 12 -4.57 24.13 -3.74
C GLY A 12 -5.10 23.66 -5.11
N VAL A 13 -4.21 23.11 -5.96
CA VAL A 13 -4.61 22.56 -7.26
C VAL A 13 -5.59 21.41 -7.10
N LEU A 14 -5.30 20.45 -6.18
CA LEU A 14 -6.17 19.29 -5.95
C LEU A 14 -7.54 19.72 -5.40
N PHE A 15 -7.59 20.71 -4.51
CA PHE A 15 -8.86 21.23 -4.00
C PHE A 15 -9.70 21.87 -5.13
N VAL A 16 -9.07 22.65 -5.99
CA VAL A 16 -9.75 23.22 -7.18
C VAL A 16 -10.28 22.10 -8.07
N LEU A 17 -9.48 21.06 -8.33
CA LEU A 17 -9.91 19.92 -9.14
C LEU A 17 -11.11 19.18 -8.50
N VAL A 18 -11.11 18.97 -7.18
CA VAL A 18 -12.27 18.39 -6.47
C VAL A 18 -13.50 19.25 -6.70
N TYR A 19 -13.42 20.56 -6.48
CA TYR A 19 -14.56 21.46 -6.66
C TYR A 19 -15.03 21.58 -8.11
N THR A 20 -14.17 21.37 -9.10
CA THR A 20 -14.58 21.36 -10.52
C THR A 20 -15.26 20.05 -10.93
N GLN A 21 -15.04 18.97 -10.19
CA GLN A 21 -15.66 17.67 -10.45
C GLN A 21 -17.12 17.61 -9.95
N TYR A 22 -17.44 18.36 -8.90
CA TYR A 22 -18.78 18.37 -8.29
C TYR A 22 -19.55 19.64 -8.68
N ASP A 23 -20.82 19.48 -9.03
CA ASP A 23 -21.72 20.61 -9.22
C ASP A 23 -22.21 21.11 -7.84
N LEU A 24 -21.70 22.26 -7.41
CA LEU A 24 -22.03 22.85 -6.11
C LEU A 24 -23.51 23.14 -5.92
N ILE A 25 -24.27 23.30 -7.01
CA ILE A 25 -25.71 23.57 -6.97
C ILE A 25 -26.50 22.29 -6.74
N THR A 26 -26.14 21.21 -7.42
CA THR A 26 -26.86 19.92 -7.35
C THR A 26 -26.30 18.98 -6.28
N ASP A 27 -24.98 18.92 -6.15
CA ASP A 27 -24.28 17.98 -5.26
C ASP A 27 -24.01 18.57 -3.86
N GLY A 28 -24.09 19.89 -3.73
CA GLY A 28 -23.85 20.60 -2.48
C GLY A 28 -22.36 20.75 -2.16
N LEU A 29 -22.07 21.38 -1.02
CA LEU A 29 -20.71 21.74 -0.60
C LEU A 29 -20.07 20.70 0.35
N ILE A 30 -20.88 19.90 1.05
CA ILE A 30 -20.40 19.09 2.18
C ILE A 30 -19.51 17.94 1.68
N TYR A 31 -19.95 17.16 0.71
CA TYR A 31 -19.17 16.02 0.24
C TYR A 31 -17.85 16.43 -0.44
N PRO A 32 -17.79 17.43 -1.34
CA PRO A 32 -16.53 17.94 -1.86
C PRO A 32 -15.56 18.43 -0.77
N ALA A 33 -16.07 19.09 0.28
CA ALA A 33 -15.24 19.54 1.39
C ALA A 33 -14.64 18.37 2.18
N VAL A 34 -15.41 17.32 2.41
CA VAL A 34 -14.91 16.08 3.02
C VAL A 34 -13.86 15.42 2.14
N VAL A 35 -14.08 15.32 0.83
CA VAL A 35 -13.07 14.79 -0.11
C VAL A 35 -11.78 15.61 -0.07
N CYS A 36 -11.86 16.94 0.02
CA CYS A 36 -10.68 17.80 0.18
C CYS A 36 -9.92 17.50 1.47
N LEU A 37 -10.61 17.30 2.60
CA LEU A 37 -9.99 16.95 3.87
C LEU A 37 -9.30 15.57 3.79
N PHE A 38 -9.94 14.60 3.16
CA PHE A 38 -9.36 13.29 2.94
C PHE A 38 -8.10 13.35 2.06
N ILE A 39 -8.13 14.10 0.96
CA ILE A 39 -6.98 14.33 0.08
C ILE A 39 -5.84 15.03 0.85
N ALA A 40 -6.14 15.99 1.73
CA ALA A 40 -5.13 16.61 2.57
C ALA A 40 -4.42 15.57 3.46
N GLY A 41 -5.17 14.64 4.06
CA GLY A 41 -4.60 13.53 4.84
C GLY A 41 -3.75 12.59 3.98
N ILE A 42 -4.16 12.29 2.74
CA ILE A 42 -3.36 11.51 1.79
C ILE A 42 -2.03 12.21 1.49
N ILE A 43 -2.06 13.52 1.26
CA ILE A 43 -0.84 14.32 0.99
C ILE A 43 0.11 14.24 2.18
N VAL A 44 -0.41 14.44 3.41
CA VAL A 44 0.41 14.37 4.63
C VAL A 44 1.09 13.01 4.75
N ILE A 45 0.35 11.89 4.62
CA ILE A 45 0.91 10.54 4.68
C ILE A 45 1.95 10.31 3.59
N GLY A 46 1.68 10.75 2.34
CA GLY A 46 2.60 10.56 1.24
C GLY A 46 3.94 11.28 1.46
N PHE A 47 3.93 12.49 2.00
CA PHE A 47 5.17 13.22 2.31
C PHE A 47 5.86 12.70 3.57
N GLU A 48 5.12 12.29 4.58
CA GLU A 48 5.67 11.74 5.82
C GLU A 48 6.40 10.42 5.53
N ASP A 49 5.76 9.49 4.81
CA ASP A 49 6.38 8.22 4.44
C ASP A 49 7.59 8.41 3.50
N PHE A 50 7.55 9.43 2.63
CA PHE A 50 8.71 9.77 1.81
C PHE A 50 9.92 10.23 2.63
N ASP A 51 9.69 10.96 3.72
CA ASP A 51 10.76 11.54 4.54
C ASP A 51 11.25 10.57 5.63
N THR A 52 10.37 9.81 6.25
CA THR A 52 10.67 9.00 7.44
C THR A 52 10.56 7.50 7.21
N GLN A 53 9.97 7.08 6.08
CA GLN A 53 9.61 5.69 5.79
C GLN A 53 8.66 5.09 6.85
N GLU A 54 7.94 5.95 7.54
CA GLU A 54 6.95 5.59 8.55
C GLU A 54 5.69 6.43 8.34
N MET A 55 4.51 5.82 8.45
CA MET A 55 3.23 6.50 8.37
C MET A 55 2.71 6.82 9.78
N SER A 56 2.32 8.07 10.00
CA SER A 56 1.71 8.50 11.27
C SER A 56 0.41 7.76 11.57
N VAL A 57 0.40 7.03 12.67
CA VAL A 57 -0.80 6.32 13.15
C VAL A 57 -1.96 7.28 13.36
N CYS A 58 -1.69 8.51 13.85
CA CYS A 58 -2.72 9.51 14.07
C CYS A 58 -3.43 9.92 12.78
N VAL A 59 -2.68 10.12 11.69
CA VAL A 59 -3.25 10.49 10.39
C VAL A 59 -3.98 9.31 9.77
N LEU A 60 -3.46 8.09 9.90
CA LEU A 60 -4.14 6.87 9.45
C LEU A 60 -5.49 6.67 10.16
N VAL A 61 -5.52 6.84 11.48
CA VAL A 61 -6.76 6.76 12.27
C VAL A 61 -7.73 7.86 11.86
N TYR A 62 -7.25 9.10 11.66
CA TYR A 62 -8.06 10.20 11.14
C TYR A 62 -8.72 9.84 9.82
N LEU A 63 -7.97 9.37 8.83
CA LEU A 63 -8.51 8.94 7.53
C LEU A 63 -9.52 7.80 7.65
N GLY A 64 -9.25 6.84 8.52
CA GLY A 64 -10.18 5.74 8.80
C GLY A 64 -11.51 6.21 9.40
N ILE A 65 -11.45 7.12 10.39
CA ILE A 65 -12.63 7.71 11.02
C ILE A 65 -13.40 8.57 10.02
N GLU A 66 -12.71 9.41 9.26
CA GLU A 66 -13.32 10.28 8.25
C GLU A 66 -14.05 9.47 7.18
N ALA A 67 -13.41 8.42 6.61
CA ALA A 67 -14.04 7.52 5.65
C ALA A 67 -15.27 6.83 6.25
N PHE A 68 -15.18 6.32 7.48
CA PHE A 68 -16.28 5.66 8.17
C PHE A 68 -17.45 6.63 8.40
N LEU A 69 -17.19 7.81 8.95
CA LEU A 69 -18.21 8.82 9.19
C LEU A 69 -18.87 9.25 7.88
N THR A 70 -18.11 9.44 6.82
CA THR A 70 -18.63 9.79 5.49
C THR A 70 -19.63 8.72 5.01
N ARG A 71 -19.31 7.42 5.15
CA ARG A 71 -20.22 6.33 4.77
C ARG A 71 -21.49 6.31 5.62
N VAL A 72 -21.36 6.46 6.93
CA VAL A 72 -22.51 6.47 7.85
C VAL A 72 -23.39 7.70 7.59
N LEU A 73 -22.79 8.87 7.49
CA LEU A 73 -23.53 10.12 7.26
C LEU A 73 -24.19 10.19 5.90
N SER A 74 -23.59 9.61 4.85
CA SER A 74 -24.22 9.54 3.52
C SER A 74 -25.50 8.72 3.50
N VAL A 75 -25.61 7.70 4.37
CA VAL A 75 -26.84 6.92 4.54
C VAL A 75 -27.87 7.66 5.38
N LEU A 76 -27.42 8.31 6.48
CA LEU A 76 -28.31 9.00 7.41
C LEU A 76 -28.80 10.35 6.89
N LEU A 77 -27.96 11.06 6.14
CA LEU A 77 -28.20 12.41 5.62
C LEU A 77 -27.96 12.49 4.10
N PRO A 78 -28.69 11.73 3.28
CA PRO A 78 -28.43 11.65 1.84
C PRO A 78 -28.55 12.99 1.13
N THR A 79 -29.36 13.89 1.66
CA THR A 79 -29.51 15.26 1.09
C THR A 79 -28.28 16.15 1.30
N ALA A 80 -27.48 15.87 2.34
CA ALA A 80 -26.25 16.61 2.63
C ALA A 80 -25.03 16.07 1.88
N PHE A 81 -25.07 14.77 1.48
CA PHE A 81 -24.00 14.06 0.80
C PHE A 81 -24.37 13.67 -0.63
N ARG A 82 -25.07 14.55 -1.36
CA ARG A 82 -25.60 14.25 -2.71
C ARG A 82 -24.52 13.86 -3.71
N GLY A 83 -23.35 14.48 -3.67
CA GLY A 83 -22.23 14.14 -4.58
C GLY A 83 -21.55 12.80 -4.29
N ASN A 84 -22.03 12.03 -3.31
CA ASN A 84 -21.46 10.75 -2.97
C ASN A 84 -22.20 9.60 -3.69
N ASP A 85 -21.68 9.21 -4.85
CA ASP A 85 -22.24 8.11 -5.66
C ASP A 85 -21.79 6.72 -5.24
N VAL A 86 -20.91 6.59 -4.23
CA VAL A 86 -20.41 5.30 -3.75
C VAL A 86 -21.39 4.68 -2.74
N PRO A 87 -22.01 3.55 -3.04
CA PRO A 87 -22.87 2.83 -2.10
C PRO A 87 -22.10 2.38 -0.85
N LEU A 88 -22.80 2.28 0.29
CA LEU A 88 -22.21 1.79 1.53
C LEU A 88 -21.56 0.41 1.35
N VAL A 89 -22.20 -0.48 0.59
CA VAL A 89 -21.71 -1.84 0.31
C VAL A 89 -20.39 -1.78 -0.44
N ASP A 90 -20.26 -0.90 -1.44
CA ASP A 90 -19.02 -0.74 -2.23
C ASP A 90 -17.88 -0.18 -1.38
N GLY A 91 -18.18 0.70 -0.42
CA GLY A 91 -17.19 1.16 0.56
C GLY A 91 -16.73 0.02 1.48
N ILE A 92 -17.65 -0.80 1.99
CA ILE A 92 -17.30 -1.96 2.84
C ILE A 92 -16.49 -2.99 2.04
N ILE A 93 -16.87 -3.30 0.80
CA ILE A 93 -16.09 -4.16 -0.08
C ILE A 93 -14.71 -3.54 -0.31
N GLY A 94 -14.65 -2.23 -0.57
CA GLY A 94 -13.41 -1.47 -0.80
C GLY A 94 -12.43 -1.54 0.37
N LEU A 95 -12.95 -1.49 1.61
CA LEU A 95 -12.14 -1.66 2.82
C LEU A 95 -11.35 -2.98 2.81
N PHE A 96 -11.92 -4.05 2.29
CA PHE A 96 -11.29 -5.38 2.29
C PHE A 96 -10.64 -5.75 0.95
N ALA A 97 -11.13 -5.23 -0.16
CA ALA A 97 -10.74 -5.65 -1.51
C ALA A 97 -9.24 -5.53 -1.79
N VAL A 98 -8.61 -4.51 -1.25
CA VAL A 98 -7.17 -4.24 -1.44
C VAL A 98 -6.38 -4.51 -0.16
N SER A 99 -6.91 -4.14 1.00
CA SER A 99 -6.21 -4.29 2.28
C SER A 99 -5.93 -5.75 2.64
N VAL A 100 -6.88 -6.66 2.40
CA VAL A 100 -6.68 -8.10 2.70
C VAL A 100 -5.62 -8.72 1.78
N PRO A 101 -5.64 -8.55 0.45
CA PRO A 101 -4.54 -9.00 -0.41
C PRO A 101 -3.17 -8.41 -0.03
N LEU A 102 -3.08 -7.12 0.28
CA LEU A 102 -1.83 -6.50 0.73
C LEU A 102 -1.33 -7.12 2.04
N LEU A 103 -2.22 -7.32 3.01
CA LEU A 103 -1.89 -7.97 4.27
C LEU A 103 -1.37 -9.40 4.04
N LEU A 104 -2.04 -10.18 3.21
CA LEU A 104 -1.61 -11.54 2.89
C LEU A 104 -0.25 -11.55 2.18
N ILE A 105 -0.05 -10.68 1.19
CA ILE A 105 1.21 -10.58 0.46
C ILE A 105 2.32 -10.13 1.42
N GLY A 106 2.11 -9.07 2.19
CA GLY A 106 3.11 -8.48 3.06
C GLY A 106 3.49 -9.38 4.23
N PHE A 107 2.51 -9.94 4.92
CA PHE A 107 2.72 -10.63 6.21
C PHE A 107 2.77 -12.16 6.10
N VAL A 108 2.24 -12.77 5.04
CA VAL A 108 2.23 -14.22 4.86
C VAL A 108 3.15 -14.65 3.72
N PHE A 109 2.92 -14.15 2.52
CA PHE A 109 3.64 -14.61 1.34
C PHE A 109 5.08 -14.13 1.29
N THR A 110 5.36 -12.86 1.60
CA THR A 110 6.72 -12.32 1.55
C THR A 110 7.67 -13.02 2.52
N PRO A 111 7.37 -13.15 3.83
CA PRO A 111 8.24 -13.88 4.74
C PRO A 111 8.34 -15.36 4.35
N LEU A 112 7.27 -15.99 3.86
CA LEU A 112 7.29 -17.37 3.42
C LEU A 112 8.24 -17.58 2.23
N ILE A 113 8.13 -16.74 1.20
CA ILE A 113 9.01 -16.79 0.01
C ILE A 113 10.46 -16.50 0.39
N TYR A 114 10.68 -15.50 1.25
CA TYR A 114 12.02 -15.17 1.75
C TYR A 114 12.66 -16.36 2.46
N ILE A 115 11.96 -16.98 3.42
CA ILE A 115 12.45 -18.16 4.16
C ILE A 115 12.70 -19.34 3.22
N LEU A 116 11.82 -19.58 2.25
CA LEU A 116 11.88 -20.76 1.40
C LEU A 116 12.94 -20.68 0.29
N PHE A 117 13.08 -19.50 -0.33
CA PHE A 117 13.78 -19.37 -1.59
C PHE A 117 14.94 -18.37 -1.59
N ILE A 118 14.87 -17.28 -0.83
CA ILE A 118 15.80 -16.16 -0.95
C ILE A 118 16.89 -16.22 0.12
N SER A 119 16.55 -16.48 1.37
CA SER A 119 17.49 -16.41 2.49
C SER A 119 18.56 -17.49 2.43
N GLU A 120 19.81 -17.08 2.24
CA GLU A 120 20.97 -17.98 2.27
C GLU A 120 21.15 -18.63 3.66
N ASP A 121 20.84 -17.92 4.73
CA ASP A 121 20.91 -18.44 6.10
C ASP A 121 19.91 -19.60 6.26
N HIS A 122 18.68 -19.45 5.78
CA HIS A 122 17.67 -20.51 5.79
C HIS A 122 18.04 -21.70 4.87
N LYS A 123 18.65 -21.44 3.72
CA LYS A 123 19.18 -22.50 2.84
C LYS A 123 20.30 -23.26 3.53
N THR A 124 21.20 -22.56 4.25
CA THR A 124 22.29 -23.17 5.01
C THR A 124 21.76 -24.04 6.15
N VAL A 125 20.79 -23.54 6.92
CA VAL A 125 20.11 -24.33 7.97
C VAL A 125 19.51 -25.62 7.40
N ARG A 126 18.84 -25.55 6.23
CA ARG A 126 18.29 -26.73 5.55
C ARG A 126 19.39 -27.73 5.15
N LYS A 127 20.51 -27.24 4.59
CA LYS A 127 21.65 -28.10 4.21
C LYS A 127 22.26 -28.76 5.44
N LEU A 128 22.49 -28.01 6.51
CA LEU A 128 23.05 -28.54 7.76
C LEU A 128 22.13 -29.59 8.40
N LYS A 129 20.82 -29.31 8.50
CA LYS A 129 19.84 -30.30 9.02
C LYS A 129 19.80 -31.58 8.18
N LYS A 130 19.86 -31.46 6.83
CA LYS A 130 19.90 -32.65 5.96
C LYS A 130 21.17 -33.48 6.12
N ARG A 131 22.33 -32.84 6.35
CA ARG A 131 23.60 -33.53 6.62
C ARG A 131 23.57 -34.26 7.94
N LEU A 132 23.13 -33.58 9.00
CA LEU A 132 22.96 -34.17 10.32
C LEU A 132 22.01 -35.39 10.33
N ALA A 133 20.98 -35.38 9.45
CA ALA A 133 19.99 -36.47 9.39
C ALA A 133 20.38 -37.64 8.48
N LYS A 134 21.26 -37.44 7.50
CA LYS A 134 21.56 -38.45 6.47
C LYS A 134 22.95 -39.09 6.55
N GLU A 135 23.95 -38.39 7.08
CA GLU A 135 25.33 -38.86 7.11
C GLU A 135 25.62 -39.53 8.45
N LYS A 136 26.33 -40.69 8.39
CA LYS A 136 26.98 -41.30 9.60
C LYS A 136 28.22 -40.45 9.90
N LEU A 137 28.02 -39.38 10.68
CA LEU A 137 29.04 -38.42 11.05
C LEU A 137 29.81 -38.92 12.26
N SER A 138 31.09 -38.59 12.34
CA SER A 138 31.87 -38.79 13.58
C SER A 138 31.38 -37.79 14.64
N GLU A 139 31.51 -38.11 15.94
CA GLU A 139 31.05 -37.24 17.04
C GLU A 139 31.57 -35.79 16.92
N LYS A 140 32.86 -35.62 16.54
CA LYS A 140 33.48 -34.30 16.35
C LYS A 140 32.87 -33.49 15.17
N GLU A 141 32.47 -34.15 14.10
CA GLU A 141 31.83 -33.51 12.94
C GLU A 141 30.39 -33.14 13.25
N ALA A 142 29.65 -33.98 13.94
CA ALA A 142 28.29 -33.70 14.39
C ALA A 142 28.25 -32.49 15.35
N GLU A 143 29.18 -32.39 16.29
CA GLU A 143 29.32 -31.30 17.22
C GLU A 143 29.62 -29.98 16.49
N LYS A 144 30.54 -29.99 15.51
CA LYS A 144 30.90 -28.82 14.69
C LYS A 144 29.75 -28.32 13.82
N LEU A 145 28.99 -29.25 13.22
CA LEU A 145 27.79 -28.91 12.43
C LEU A 145 26.66 -28.37 13.30
N THR A 146 26.49 -28.92 14.52
CA THR A 146 25.48 -28.43 15.47
C THR A 146 25.80 -27.01 15.94
N LYS A 147 27.09 -26.74 16.23
CA LYS A 147 27.53 -25.38 16.59
C LYS A 147 27.26 -24.38 15.48
N LEU A 148 27.62 -24.71 14.24
CA LEU A 148 27.36 -23.86 13.06
C LEU A 148 25.85 -23.65 12.81
N LEU A 149 25.05 -24.69 13.05
CA LEU A 149 23.59 -24.61 12.96
C LEU A 149 23.03 -23.61 13.97
N ASN A 150 23.48 -23.68 15.23
CA ASN A 150 23.02 -22.77 16.27
C ASN A 150 23.44 -21.32 16.01
N GLU A 151 24.68 -21.07 15.59
CA GLU A 151 25.16 -19.75 15.20
C GLU A 151 24.34 -19.17 14.04
N THR A 152 23.98 -19.99 13.05
CA THR A 152 23.16 -19.55 11.91
C THR A 152 21.71 -19.27 12.34
N LEU A 153 21.17 -20.06 13.28
CA LEU A 153 19.83 -19.84 13.84
C LEU A 153 19.75 -18.53 14.67
N GLU A 154 20.80 -18.21 15.42
CA GLU A 154 20.90 -16.95 16.16
C GLU A 154 20.93 -15.74 15.20
N LYS A 155 21.74 -15.80 14.14
CA LYS A 155 21.74 -14.76 13.09
C LYS A 155 20.38 -14.54 12.45
N ILE A 156 19.62 -15.61 12.18
CA ILE A 156 18.26 -15.51 11.64
C ILE A 156 17.34 -14.83 12.66
N LYS A 157 17.50 -15.13 13.94
CA LYS A 157 16.70 -14.57 15.01
C LYS A 157 16.95 -13.07 15.22
N GLU A 158 18.22 -12.65 15.09
CA GLU A 158 18.62 -11.23 15.16
C GLU A 158 18.09 -10.41 14.00
N LYS A 159 18.04 -10.97 12.78
CA LYS A 159 17.54 -10.28 11.58
C LYS A 159 16.01 -10.02 11.61
N GLY A 160 15.28 -10.79 12.40
CA GLY A 160 13.82 -10.68 12.45
C GLY A 160 13.10 -11.11 11.16
N PRO A 161 11.77 -11.03 11.15
CA PRO A 161 10.97 -11.35 9.97
C PRO A 161 11.04 -10.23 8.93
N VAL A 162 11.11 -10.62 7.65
CA VAL A 162 11.06 -9.70 6.49
C VAL A 162 9.61 -9.55 6.05
N TYR A 163 9.11 -8.33 6.05
CA TYR A 163 7.78 -7.99 5.58
C TYR A 163 7.86 -7.29 4.21
N GLY A 164 6.87 -7.54 3.34
CA GLY A 164 6.83 -6.93 1.99
C GLY A 164 6.16 -5.57 1.97
N PHE A 165 5.17 -5.37 2.85
CA PHE A 165 4.43 -4.12 3.00
C PHE A 165 4.30 -3.78 4.48
N GLY A 166 4.30 -2.48 4.81
CA GLY A 166 4.02 -2.01 6.15
C GLY A 166 2.54 -2.16 6.54
N MET A 167 2.25 -2.28 7.83
CA MET A 167 0.87 -2.24 8.33
C MET A 167 0.21 -0.90 7.98
N GLY A 168 1.00 0.18 7.90
CA GLY A 168 0.54 1.50 7.46
C GLY A 168 -0.09 1.48 6.07
N ASP A 169 0.57 0.84 5.09
CA ASP A 169 0.07 0.70 3.72
C ASP A 169 -1.29 0.00 3.67
N VAL A 170 -1.45 -1.07 4.48
CA VAL A 170 -2.70 -1.84 4.57
C VAL A 170 -3.84 -0.99 5.11
N ILE A 171 -3.60 -0.26 6.22
CA ILE A 171 -4.61 0.61 6.84
C ILE A 171 -4.94 1.80 5.93
N PHE A 172 -3.92 2.37 5.28
CA PHE A 172 -4.08 3.48 4.35
C PHE A 172 -4.98 3.09 3.16
N MET A 173 -4.72 1.94 2.54
CA MET A 173 -5.55 1.43 1.46
C MET A 173 -6.94 1.01 1.92
N ALA A 174 -7.09 0.52 3.15
CA ALA A 174 -8.39 0.23 3.74
C ALA A 174 -9.25 1.50 3.89
N ALA A 175 -8.66 2.60 4.38
CA ALA A 175 -9.34 3.89 4.50
C ALA A 175 -9.71 4.45 3.12
N GLY A 176 -8.79 4.40 2.14
CA GLY A 176 -9.06 4.83 0.76
C GLY A 176 -10.16 4.01 0.09
N GLY A 177 -10.15 2.70 0.26
CA GLY A 177 -11.17 1.81 -0.27
C GLY A 177 -12.54 2.02 0.37
N LEU A 178 -12.59 2.28 1.67
CA LEU A 178 -13.82 2.67 2.37
C LEU A 178 -14.35 4.00 1.86
N MET A 179 -13.46 4.98 1.59
CA MET A 179 -13.84 6.33 1.13
C MET A 179 -14.31 6.36 -0.33
N PHE A 180 -13.59 5.72 -1.24
CA PHE A 180 -13.83 5.82 -2.69
C PHE A 180 -14.44 4.56 -3.32
N GLY A 181 -14.64 3.50 -2.53
CA GLY A 181 -15.18 2.23 -3.00
C GLY A 181 -14.12 1.28 -3.56
N TRP A 182 -14.53 0.03 -3.80
CA TRP A 182 -13.61 -1.03 -4.19
C TRP A 182 -13.00 -0.87 -5.59
N LYS A 183 -13.76 -0.35 -6.56
CA LYS A 183 -13.26 -0.12 -7.93
C LYS A 183 -12.11 0.88 -7.92
N ALA A 184 -12.31 2.03 -7.26
CA ALA A 184 -11.28 3.04 -7.11
C ALA A 184 -10.06 2.52 -6.33
N ALA A 185 -10.26 1.74 -5.27
CA ALA A 185 -9.17 1.15 -4.51
C ALA A 185 -8.30 0.19 -5.33
N VAL A 186 -8.92 -0.64 -6.18
CA VAL A 186 -8.18 -1.54 -7.10
C VAL A 186 -7.37 -0.74 -8.11
N VAL A 187 -7.96 0.29 -8.72
CA VAL A 187 -7.26 1.18 -9.67
C VAL A 187 -6.12 1.92 -8.98
N ALA A 188 -6.34 2.43 -7.76
CA ALA A 188 -5.31 3.10 -6.96
C ALA A 188 -4.10 2.20 -6.72
N LEU A 189 -4.34 0.95 -6.30
CA LEU A 189 -3.27 -0.02 -6.11
C LEU A 189 -2.51 -0.31 -7.40
N PHE A 190 -3.22 -0.46 -8.52
CA PHE A 190 -2.60 -0.72 -9.82
C PHE A 190 -1.69 0.43 -10.26
N ILE A 191 -2.16 1.67 -10.12
CA ILE A 191 -1.36 2.88 -10.39
C ILE A 191 -0.13 2.92 -9.46
N ALA A 192 -0.32 2.67 -8.16
CA ALA A 192 0.75 2.66 -7.18
C ALA A 192 1.84 1.62 -7.50
N ILE A 193 1.45 0.41 -7.94
CA ILE A 193 2.39 -0.63 -8.35
C ILE A 193 3.21 -0.19 -9.57
N ILE A 194 2.59 0.42 -10.58
CA ILE A 194 3.30 0.91 -11.77
C ILE A 194 4.31 1.99 -11.37
N ILE A 195 3.90 2.99 -10.59
CA ILE A 195 4.77 4.07 -10.13
C ILE A 195 5.90 3.51 -9.25
N GLY A 196 5.57 2.62 -8.32
CA GLY A 196 6.54 1.98 -7.43
C GLY A 196 7.56 1.13 -8.19
N ALA A 197 7.14 0.38 -9.22
CA ALA A 197 8.04 -0.40 -10.06
C ALA A 197 9.02 0.51 -10.82
N VAL A 198 8.54 1.62 -11.40
CA VAL A 198 9.40 2.60 -12.09
C VAL A 198 10.38 3.23 -11.10
N ALA A 199 9.91 3.64 -9.92
CA ALA A 199 10.76 4.23 -8.89
C ALA A 199 11.84 3.24 -8.40
N ALA A 200 11.47 1.99 -8.15
CA ALA A 200 12.41 0.94 -7.73
C ALA A 200 13.50 0.68 -8.78
N VAL A 201 13.15 0.67 -10.07
CA VAL A 201 14.11 0.54 -11.17
C VAL A 201 15.08 1.73 -11.20
N ILE A 202 14.57 2.95 -11.06
CA ILE A 202 15.41 4.18 -11.04
C ILE A 202 16.37 4.15 -9.85
N ILE A 203 15.91 3.79 -8.65
CA ILE A 203 16.74 3.68 -7.46
C ILE A 203 17.84 2.62 -7.67
N LYS A 204 17.48 1.46 -8.20
CA LYS A 204 18.42 0.37 -8.47
C LYS A 204 19.52 0.78 -9.49
N ILE A 205 19.16 1.51 -10.53
CA ILE A 205 20.11 2.01 -11.53
C ILE A 205 21.05 3.05 -10.88
N LYS A 206 20.50 3.96 -10.07
CA LYS A 206 21.27 5.02 -9.39
C LYS A 206 22.25 4.48 -8.35
N ASN A 207 21.89 3.37 -7.70
CA ASN A 207 22.68 2.76 -6.62
C ASN A 207 23.59 1.61 -7.09
N LYS A 208 23.70 1.37 -8.41
CA LYS A 208 24.42 0.23 -8.98
C LYS A 208 25.91 0.17 -8.56
N ASP A 209 26.52 1.32 -8.30
CA ASP A 209 27.94 1.44 -7.98
C ASP A 209 28.21 1.60 -6.47
N LYS A 210 27.19 1.44 -5.61
CA LYS A 210 27.30 1.59 -4.16
C LYS A 210 27.01 0.25 -3.49
N GLU A 211 28.05 -0.42 -2.98
CA GLU A 211 27.92 -1.74 -2.31
C GLU A 211 27.08 -1.70 -1.03
N ASP A 212 27.01 -0.54 -0.33
CA ASP A 212 26.29 -0.36 0.94
C ASP A 212 25.05 0.56 0.81
N ALA A 213 24.49 0.73 -0.40
CA ALA A 213 23.32 1.58 -0.55
C ALA A 213 22.08 0.93 0.07
N ASP A 214 21.46 1.63 1.01
CA ASP A 214 20.15 1.26 1.52
C ASP A 214 19.13 1.36 0.37
N ASN A 215 18.62 0.22 -0.06
CA ASN A 215 17.64 0.11 -1.12
C ASN A 215 16.20 0.14 -0.56
N ALA A 216 16.03 0.60 0.68
CA ALA A 216 14.72 0.79 1.26
C ALA A 216 13.92 1.81 0.45
N PHE A 217 12.72 1.44 0.06
CA PHE A 217 11.82 2.24 -0.77
C PHE A 217 10.51 2.45 -0.04
N ALA A 218 10.17 3.72 0.21
CA ALA A 218 8.88 4.10 0.74
C ALA A 218 7.79 3.89 -0.31
N PHE A 219 6.83 3.00 -0.05
CA PHE A 219 5.75 2.70 -0.99
C PHE A 219 4.54 3.61 -0.81
N GLY A 220 4.38 4.22 0.36
CA GLY A 220 3.28 5.13 0.68
C GLY A 220 3.08 6.30 -0.28
N PRO A 221 4.14 6.99 -0.75
CA PRO A 221 3.99 8.04 -1.76
C PRO A 221 3.35 7.55 -3.06
N CYS A 222 3.67 6.31 -3.47
CA CYS A 222 3.06 5.71 -4.66
C CYS A 222 1.59 5.39 -4.44
N LEU A 223 1.23 4.89 -3.24
CA LEU A 223 -0.14 4.68 -2.83
C LEU A 223 -0.92 6.00 -2.76
N ALA A 224 -0.31 7.05 -2.22
CA ALA A 224 -0.91 8.39 -2.14
C ALA A 224 -1.26 8.94 -3.53
N VAL A 225 -0.31 8.88 -4.47
CA VAL A 225 -0.58 9.27 -5.88
C VAL A 225 -1.66 8.39 -6.50
N GLY A 226 -1.61 7.07 -6.28
CA GLY A 226 -2.62 6.13 -6.75
C GLY A 226 -4.03 6.48 -6.25
N LEU A 227 -4.17 6.74 -4.94
CA LEU A 227 -5.45 7.10 -4.32
C LEU A 227 -5.97 8.47 -4.81
N VAL A 228 -5.09 9.46 -4.94
CA VAL A 228 -5.49 10.76 -5.52
C VAL A 228 -5.97 10.61 -6.95
N CYS A 229 -5.24 9.90 -7.82
CA CYS A 229 -5.69 9.66 -9.19
C CYS A 229 -7.02 8.88 -9.23
N ALA A 230 -7.15 7.86 -8.39
CA ALA A 230 -8.36 7.04 -8.35
C ALA A 230 -9.57 7.75 -7.73
N SER A 231 -9.38 8.78 -6.89
CA SER A 231 -10.48 9.61 -6.39
C SER A 231 -11.15 10.43 -7.51
N PHE A 232 -10.43 10.72 -8.58
CA PHE A 232 -10.96 11.48 -9.73
C PHE A 232 -11.47 10.58 -10.86
N PHE A 233 -10.77 9.49 -11.15
CA PHE A 233 -11.02 8.69 -12.36
C PHE A 233 -11.13 7.19 -12.12
N GLY A 234 -11.07 6.74 -10.86
CA GLY A 234 -10.92 5.32 -10.54
C GLY A 234 -12.11 4.47 -10.99
N THR A 235 -13.32 4.94 -10.80
CA THR A 235 -14.54 4.21 -11.18
C THR A 235 -14.67 4.13 -12.70
N GLU A 236 -14.48 5.25 -13.40
CA GLU A 236 -14.55 5.31 -14.86
C GLU A 236 -13.48 4.43 -15.52
N LEU A 237 -12.25 4.50 -15.04
CA LEU A 237 -11.15 3.67 -15.54
C LEU A 237 -11.42 2.18 -15.33
N PHE A 238 -11.96 1.80 -14.17
CA PHE A 238 -12.32 0.42 -13.90
C PHE A 238 -13.44 -0.05 -14.84
N ASP A 239 -14.51 0.74 -14.99
CA ASP A 239 -15.66 0.38 -15.81
C ASP A 239 -15.31 0.36 -17.30
N MET A 240 -14.45 1.25 -17.77
CA MET A 240 -13.92 1.22 -19.13
C MET A 240 -13.11 -0.07 -19.40
N TYR A 241 -12.22 -0.43 -18.48
CA TYR A 241 -11.45 -1.67 -18.57
C TYR A 241 -12.37 -2.90 -18.56
N TRP A 242 -13.32 -2.94 -17.63
CA TRP A 242 -14.26 -4.06 -17.50
C TRP A 242 -15.12 -4.23 -18.75
N THR A 243 -15.63 -3.14 -19.30
CA THR A 243 -16.42 -3.14 -20.54
C THR A 243 -15.58 -3.62 -21.73
N ALA A 244 -14.33 -3.17 -21.85
CA ALA A 244 -13.43 -3.61 -22.92
C ALA A 244 -13.13 -5.11 -22.86
N MET A 245 -13.09 -5.70 -21.66
CA MET A 245 -12.82 -7.13 -21.47
C MET A 245 -14.07 -8.00 -21.61
N THR A 246 -15.27 -7.47 -21.33
CA THR A 246 -16.50 -8.26 -21.30
C THR A 246 -17.33 -8.15 -22.57
N VAL A 247 -17.18 -7.06 -23.34
CA VAL A 247 -17.85 -6.95 -24.65
C VAL A 247 -17.06 -7.76 -25.67
N PRO A 248 -17.60 -8.88 -26.20
CA PRO A 248 -16.93 -9.61 -27.26
C PRO A 248 -16.79 -8.67 -28.48
N HIS A 249 -15.58 -8.48 -28.96
CA HIS A 249 -15.34 -7.85 -30.26
C HIS A 249 -16.02 -8.73 -31.32
N VAL A 250 -17.25 -8.39 -31.67
CA VAL A 250 -17.89 -8.95 -32.87
C VAL A 250 -17.15 -8.30 -34.04
N ILE A 251 -16.18 -9.06 -34.59
CA ILE A 251 -15.53 -8.78 -35.88
C ILE A 251 -16.43 -9.29 -36.98
#